data_322b952bceaa0cc031c476d6346e7e86
#
_entry.id   322b952bceaa0cc031c476d6346e7e86
#
_cell.length_a   1.000
_cell.length_b   1.000
_cell.length_c   1.000
_cell.angle_alpha   90.00
_cell.angle_beta   90.00
_cell.angle_gamma   90.00
#
_symmetry.space_group_name_H-M   'P 1'
#
loop_
_entity.id
_entity.type
_entity.pdbx_description
1 polymer ?
#
loop_
_entity_poly.entity_id
_entity_poly.type
_entity_poly.pdbx_seq_one_letter_code
_entity_poly.pdbx_strand_id
1 'polypeptide(L)'
;MLNEIFEHHNLRLTKPRQQVFDILRNSDVPLTVGDIAKNCKNINRASIYRTLLMFDNLNIINTITIGWKNYYELAEPFIPHHHHLYCINCQNAEPIQSQELEKLIDLIGKKHNFIVTEHHFELEGICEKCRHIIENK
;
A
#
# COMPACT_ATOMS: atom_id res chain seq x y z
N MET A 1 9.86 -13.09 -10.10
CA MET A 1 8.52 -12.97 -9.50
C MET A 1 7.61 -12.00 -10.27
N LEU A 2 7.98 -10.74 -10.44
CA LEU A 2 7.17 -9.79 -11.23
C LEU A 2 7.03 -10.22 -12.69
N ASN A 3 8.13 -10.59 -13.34
CA ASN A 3 8.12 -11.10 -14.72
C ASN A 3 7.20 -12.30 -14.88
N GLU A 4 7.21 -13.23 -13.94
CA GLU A 4 6.37 -14.43 -13.95
C GLU A 4 4.89 -14.10 -13.94
N ILE A 5 4.49 -13.11 -13.15
CA ILE A 5 3.10 -12.63 -13.10
C ILE A 5 2.68 -12.09 -14.47
N PHE A 6 3.52 -11.26 -15.08
CA PHE A 6 3.24 -10.67 -16.40
C PHE A 6 3.17 -11.74 -17.48
N GLU A 7 4.09 -12.70 -17.48
CA GLU A 7 4.11 -13.83 -18.41
C GLU A 7 2.86 -14.70 -18.27
N HIS A 8 2.48 -15.01 -17.03
CA HIS A 8 1.28 -15.82 -16.75
C HIS A 8 0.00 -15.19 -17.30
N HIS A 9 -0.06 -13.87 -17.33
CA HIS A 9 -1.21 -13.12 -17.84
C HIS A 9 -1.06 -12.69 -19.31
N ASN A 10 -0.01 -13.15 -20.00
CA ASN A 10 0.29 -12.77 -21.38
C ASN A 10 0.44 -11.25 -21.54
N LEU A 11 1.01 -10.58 -20.55
CA LEU A 11 1.25 -9.14 -20.54
C LEU A 11 2.72 -8.83 -20.66
N ARG A 12 3.03 -7.69 -21.25
CA ARG A 12 4.41 -7.24 -21.39
C ARG A 12 4.80 -6.32 -20.23
N LEU A 13 5.90 -6.64 -19.56
CA LEU A 13 6.52 -5.77 -18.58
C LEU A 13 7.37 -4.72 -19.31
N THR A 14 6.80 -3.54 -19.52
CA THR A 14 7.49 -2.43 -20.20
C THR A 14 8.39 -1.66 -19.23
N LYS A 15 9.32 -0.84 -19.78
CA LYS A 15 10.18 0.02 -18.95
C LYS A 15 9.40 0.96 -18.02
N PRO A 16 8.33 1.65 -18.48
CA PRO A 16 7.51 2.46 -17.58
C PRO A 16 6.89 1.67 -16.43
N ARG A 17 6.37 0.48 -16.69
CA ARG A 17 5.81 -0.40 -15.67
C ARG A 17 6.85 -0.84 -14.65
N GLN A 18 8.03 -1.23 -15.12
CA GLN A 18 9.14 -1.59 -14.25
C GLN A 18 9.56 -0.40 -13.38
N GLN A 19 9.60 0.80 -13.94
CA GLN A 19 9.98 2.01 -13.21
C GLN A 19 8.99 2.31 -12.08
N VAL A 20 7.69 2.22 -12.32
CA VAL A 20 6.66 2.40 -11.27
C VAL A 20 6.83 1.35 -10.16
N PHE A 21 7.04 0.10 -10.54
CA PHE A 21 7.28 -0.98 -9.57
C PHE A 21 8.51 -0.68 -8.70
N ASP A 22 9.62 -0.28 -9.31
CA ASP A 22 10.87 0.00 -8.59
C ASP A 22 10.73 1.18 -7.62
N ILE A 23 9.97 2.21 -8.00
CA ILE A 23 9.67 3.35 -7.13
C ILE A 23 8.89 2.89 -5.89
N LEU A 24 7.87 2.07 -6.08
CA LEU A 24 7.09 1.52 -4.97
C LEU A 24 7.93 0.60 -4.09
N ARG A 25 8.77 -0.24 -4.68
CA ARG A 25 9.65 -1.16 -3.94
C ARG A 25 10.66 -0.43 -3.05
N ASN A 26 11.16 0.70 -3.51
CA ASN A 26 12.17 1.48 -2.78
C ASN A 26 11.57 2.47 -1.77
N SER A 27 10.26 2.51 -1.64
CA SER A 27 9.59 3.38 -0.67
C SER A 27 9.23 2.60 0.60
N ASP A 28 9.50 3.21 1.75
CA ASP A 28 9.12 2.66 3.06
C ASP A 28 7.68 3.02 3.46
N VAL A 29 7.03 3.85 2.65
CA VAL A 29 5.67 4.34 2.92
C VAL A 29 4.83 4.23 1.66
N PRO A 30 3.49 4.11 1.79
CA PRO A 30 2.60 4.19 0.64
C PRO A 30 2.72 5.54 -0.08
N LEU A 31 2.62 5.54 -1.40
CA LEU A 31 2.82 6.71 -2.24
C LEU A 31 1.54 7.11 -2.97
N THR A 32 1.33 8.41 -3.15
CA THR A 32 0.31 8.95 -4.06
C THR A 32 0.82 8.90 -5.51
N VAL A 33 -0.09 9.07 -6.47
CA VAL A 33 0.31 9.24 -7.89
C VAL A 33 1.27 10.41 -8.05
N GLY A 34 1.03 11.52 -7.33
CA GLY A 34 1.92 12.67 -7.34
C GLY A 34 3.34 12.35 -6.87
N ASP A 35 3.46 11.55 -5.80
CA ASP A 35 4.77 11.12 -5.30
C ASP A 35 5.49 10.22 -6.32
N ILE A 36 4.76 9.31 -6.94
CA ILE A 36 5.30 8.43 -7.99
C ILE A 36 5.76 9.27 -9.18
N ALA A 37 4.94 10.22 -9.62
CA ALA A 37 5.25 11.09 -10.75
C ALA A 37 6.54 11.91 -10.56
N LYS A 38 6.79 12.38 -9.34
CA LYS A 38 8.01 13.12 -9.02
C LYS A 38 9.29 12.29 -9.21
N ASN A 39 9.19 10.99 -9.08
CA ASN A 39 10.31 10.06 -9.18
C ASN A 39 10.40 9.34 -10.53
N CYS A 40 9.41 9.54 -11.40
CA CYS A 40 9.40 8.97 -12.75
C CYS A 40 10.12 9.88 -13.75
N LYS A 41 10.81 9.25 -14.69
CA LYS A 41 11.42 9.93 -15.83
C LYS A 41 10.64 9.62 -17.09
N ASN A 42 10.18 10.65 -17.79
CA ASN A 42 9.51 10.53 -19.10
C ASN A 42 8.23 9.68 -19.07
N ILE A 43 7.51 9.69 -17.94
CA ILE A 43 6.23 9.01 -17.82
C ILE A 43 5.19 10.03 -17.37
N ASN A 44 4.11 10.16 -18.12
CA ASN A 44 3.01 11.04 -17.73
C ASN A 44 2.08 10.39 -16.69
N ARG A 45 1.27 11.22 -16.02
CA ARG A 45 0.37 10.74 -14.98
C ARG A 45 -0.65 9.72 -15.48
N ALA A 46 -1.15 9.88 -16.70
CA ALA A 46 -2.10 8.95 -17.29
C ALA A 46 -1.50 7.54 -17.40
N SER A 47 -0.23 7.44 -17.81
CA SER A 47 0.49 6.15 -17.88
C SER A 47 0.71 5.55 -16.50
N ILE A 48 0.99 6.37 -15.49
CA ILE A 48 1.13 5.92 -14.09
C ILE A 48 -0.21 5.35 -13.61
N TYR A 49 -1.32 6.06 -13.80
CA TYR A 49 -2.65 5.57 -13.41
C TYR A 49 -2.99 4.24 -14.07
N ARG A 50 -2.74 4.09 -15.37
CA ARG A 50 -2.98 2.85 -16.09
C ARG A 50 -2.13 1.70 -15.56
N THR A 51 -0.88 1.98 -15.23
CA THR A 51 0.03 0.99 -14.63
C THR A 51 -0.46 0.56 -13.25
N LEU A 52 -0.85 1.52 -12.41
CA LEU A 52 -1.38 1.22 -11.07
C LEU A 52 -2.68 0.42 -11.13
N LEU A 53 -3.59 0.76 -12.05
CA LEU A 53 -4.82 0.00 -12.26
C LEU A 53 -4.51 -1.45 -12.69
N MET A 54 -3.56 -1.63 -13.58
CA MET A 54 -3.10 -2.96 -13.98
C MET A 54 -2.48 -3.73 -12.81
N PHE A 55 -1.63 -3.08 -12.04
CA PHE A 55 -1.00 -3.69 -10.87
C PHE A 55 -2.04 -4.10 -9.82
N ASP A 56 -3.05 -3.27 -9.62
CA ASP A 56 -4.15 -3.57 -8.71
C ASP A 56 -4.92 -4.82 -9.17
N ASN A 57 -5.27 -4.89 -10.45
CA ASN A 57 -5.97 -6.03 -11.05
C ASN A 57 -5.13 -7.33 -10.99
N LEU A 58 -3.81 -7.22 -11.00
CA LEU A 58 -2.89 -8.35 -10.89
C LEU A 58 -2.51 -8.68 -9.44
N ASN A 59 -3.07 -8.00 -8.47
CA ASN A 59 -2.75 -8.13 -7.05
C ASN A 59 -1.27 -7.87 -6.72
N ILE A 60 -0.62 -7.01 -7.50
CA ILE A 60 0.76 -6.59 -7.29
C ILE A 60 0.84 -5.50 -6.22
N ILE A 61 -0.19 -4.66 -6.13
CA ILE A 61 -0.26 -3.55 -5.18
C ILE A 61 -1.52 -3.61 -4.33
N ASN A 62 -1.44 -2.92 -3.18
CA ASN A 62 -2.59 -2.54 -2.37
C ASN A 62 -2.88 -1.05 -2.59
N THR A 63 -4.15 -0.73 -2.80
CA THR A 63 -4.62 0.64 -2.88
C THR A 63 -5.29 1.00 -1.55
N ILE A 64 -4.81 2.07 -0.92
CA ILE A 64 -5.28 2.52 0.39
C ILE A 64 -5.91 3.88 0.20
N THR A 65 -7.20 4.00 0.54
CA THR A 65 -7.93 5.26 0.44
C THR A 65 -8.02 5.92 1.80
N ILE A 66 -7.46 7.12 1.92
CA ILE A 66 -7.53 7.95 3.13
C ILE A 66 -8.24 9.25 2.76
N GLY A 67 -9.45 9.41 3.28
CA GLY A 67 -10.32 10.50 2.84
C GLY A 67 -10.67 10.34 1.37
N TRP A 68 -10.18 11.23 0.53
CA TRP A 68 -10.40 11.23 -0.93
C TRP A 68 -9.12 11.02 -1.74
N LYS A 69 -8.00 10.69 -1.05
CA LYS A 69 -6.72 10.39 -1.69
C LYS A 69 -6.44 8.90 -1.68
N ASN A 70 -5.88 8.42 -2.78
CA ASN A 70 -5.39 7.05 -2.89
C ASN A 70 -3.87 7.01 -2.71
N TYR A 71 -3.44 6.04 -1.90
CA TYR A 71 -2.05 5.70 -1.67
C TYR A 71 -1.81 4.28 -2.16
N TYR A 72 -0.62 4.03 -2.65
CA TYR A 72 -0.26 2.76 -3.27
C TYR A 72 1.00 2.20 -2.65
N GLU A 73 1.02 0.91 -2.40
CA GLU A 73 2.18 0.16 -1.97
C GLU A 73 2.17 -1.23 -2.58
N LEU A 74 3.33 -1.89 -2.59
CA LEU A 74 3.39 -3.27 -3.07
C LEU A 74 2.64 -4.19 -2.11
N ALA A 75 1.96 -5.21 -2.66
CA ALA A 75 1.29 -6.24 -1.90
C ALA A 75 2.24 -7.40 -1.60
N GLU A 76 1.80 -8.35 -0.78
CA GLU A 76 2.50 -9.62 -0.63
C GLU A 76 2.52 -10.36 -1.99
N PRO A 77 3.57 -11.09 -2.30
CA PRO A 77 4.75 -11.38 -1.49
C PRO A 77 5.92 -10.41 -1.69
N PHE A 78 5.72 -9.29 -2.39
CA PHE A 78 6.79 -8.31 -2.67
C PHE A 78 7.27 -7.59 -1.41
N ILE A 79 6.37 -7.39 -0.45
CA ILE A 79 6.69 -6.84 0.87
C ILE A 79 6.03 -7.72 1.95
N PRO A 80 6.58 -7.75 3.17
CA PRO A 80 5.97 -8.50 4.28
C PRO A 80 4.60 -7.95 4.64
N HIS A 81 3.72 -8.82 5.14
CA HIS A 81 2.41 -8.44 5.65
C HIS A 81 2.55 -7.42 6.80
N HIS A 82 1.83 -6.32 6.71
CA HIS A 82 1.83 -5.25 7.71
C HIS A 82 0.53 -4.46 7.65
N HIS A 83 0.32 -3.65 8.67
CA HIS A 83 -0.81 -2.72 8.77
C HIS A 83 -0.27 -1.31 8.93
N HIS A 84 -1.12 -0.31 8.98
CA HIS A 84 -0.70 1.09 9.04
C HIS A 84 -1.42 1.87 10.11
N LEU A 85 -0.68 2.83 10.70
CA LEU A 85 -1.23 3.94 11.44
C LEU A 85 -1.11 5.20 10.59
N TYR A 86 -2.22 5.89 10.34
CA TYR A 86 -2.24 7.11 9.54
C TYR A 86 -2.50 8.33 10.42
N CYS A 87 -1.63 9.32 10.31
CA CYS A 87 -1.88 10.60 10.93
C CYS A 87 -2.71 11.48 10.00
N ILE A 88 -3.89 11.88 10.46
CA ILE A 88 -4.78 12.73 9.67
C ILE A 88 -4.27 14.17 9.54
N ASN A 89 -3.34 14.58 10.41
CA ASN A 89 -2.77 15.93 10.38
C ASN A 89 -1.59 16.07 9.43
N CYS A 90 -0.54 15.25 9.60
CA CYS A 90 0.65 15.30 8.74
C CYS A 90 0.64 14.30 7.57
N GLN A 91 -0.37 13.42 7.52
CA GLN A 91 -0.53 12.40 6.49
C GLN A 91 0.60 11.35 6.45
N ASN A 92 1.33 11.23 7.55
CA ASN A 92 2.36 10.20 7.67
C ASN A 92 1.74 8.83 7.91
N ALA A 93 2.23 7.82 7.21
CA ALA A 93 1.83 6.43 7.39
C ALA A 93 2.95 5.68 8.10
N GLU A 94 2.63 5.07 9.24
CA GLU A 94 3.57 4.25 9.99
C GLU A 94 3.19 2.78 9.83
N PRO A 95 4.09 1.93 9.27
CA PRO A 95 3.81 0.51 9.16
C PRO A 95 3.92 -0.15 10.53
N ILE A 96 2.99 -1.06 10.83
CA ILE A 96 2.99 -1.84 12.05
C ILE A 96 2.81 -3.32 11.75
N GLN A 97 3.45 -4.15 12.57
CA GLN A 97 3.24 -5.58 12.61
C GLN A 97 2.84 -5.94 14.02
N SER A 98 1.71 -6.63 14.19
CA SER A 98 1.19 -7.00 15.50
C SER A 98 0.76 -8.45 15.51
N GLN A 99 1.49 -9.27 16.26
CA GLN A 99 1.12 -10.68 16.45
C GLN A 99 -0.20 -10.80 17.21
N GLU A 100 -0.46 -9.90 18.14
CA GLU A 100 -1.71 -9.85 18.91
C GLU A 100 -2.90 -9.64 17.99
N LEU A 101 -2.79 -8.73 17.03
CA LEU A 101 -3.83 -8.48 16.04
C LEU A 101 -4.08 -9.71 15.16
N GLU A 102 -3.01 -10.32 14.65
CA GLU A 102 -3.13 -11.52 13.81
C GLU A 102 -3.80 -12.68 14.55
N LYS A 103 -3.45 -12.88 15.82
CA LYS A 103 -4.08 -13.88 16.69
C LYS A 103 -5.56 -13.59 16.90
N LEU A 104 -5.92 -12.32 17.10
CA LEU A 104 -7.32 -11.92 17.28
C LEU A 104 -8.15 -12.20 16.04
N ILE A 105 -7.62 -11.89 14.86
CA ILE A 105 -8.29 -12.17 13.58
C ILE A 105 -8.52 -13.67 13.41
N ASP A 106 -7.51 -14.48 13.73
CA ASP A 106 -7.59 -15.94 13.67
C ASP A 106 -8.66 -16.48 14.63
N LEU A 107 -8.72 -15.96 15.85
CA LEU A 107 -9.74 -16.32 16.83
C LEU A 107 -11.15 -15.97 16.36
N ILE A 108 -11.34 -14.82 15.76
CA ILE A 108 -12.62 -14.39 15.21
C ILE A 108 -13.06 -15.37 14.10
N GLY A 109 -12.17 -15.73 13.20
CA GLY A 109 -12.46 -16.69 12.16
C GLY A 109 -12.91 -18.04 12.73
N LYS A 110 -12.15 -18.57 13.68
CA LYS A 110 -12.45 -19.85 14.34
C LYS A 110 -13.77 -19.82 15.09
N LYS A 111 -14.06 -18.75 15.80
CA LYS A 111 -15.30 -18.57 16.55
C LYS A 111 -16.54 -18.65 15.66
N HIS A 112 -16.43 -18.19 14.43
CA HIS A 112 -17.54 -18.17 13.48
C HIS A 112 -17.46 -19.28 12.43
N ASN A 113 -16.58 -20.26 12.58
CA ASN A 113 -16.32 -21.31 11.59
C ASN A 113 -16.06 -20.72 10.20
N PHE A 114 -15.29 -19.65 10.16
CA PHE A 114 -15.04 -18.84 8.98
C PHE A 114 -13.56 -18.93 8.57
N ILE A 115 -13.30 -19.21 7.30
CA ILE A 115 -11.93 -19.19 6.77
C ILE A 115 -11.63 -17.78 6.31
N VAL A 116 -10.78 -17.08 7.05
CA VAL A 116 -10.34 -15.72 6.69
C VAL A 116 -9.23 -15.85 5.64
N THR A 117 -9.49 -15.40 4.43
CA THR A 117 -8.51 -15.47 3.34
C THR A 117 -7.69 -14.18 3.22
N GLU A 118 -8.25 -13.06 3.66
CA GLU A 118 -7.62 -11.75 3.56
C GLU A 118 -8.17 -10.83 4.64
N HIS A 119 -7.35 -9.92 5.13
CA HIS A 119 -7.80 -8.90 6.08
C HIS A 119 -7.04 -7.60 5.88
N HIS A 120 -7.73 -6.50 6.15
CA HIS A 120 -7.19 -5.14 6.11
C HIS A 120 -7.46 -4.48 7.45
N PHE A 121 -6.45 -3.83 7.99
CA PHE A 121 -6.55 -3.15 9.27
C PHE A 121 -5.73 -1.88 9.26
N GLU A 122 -6.40 -0.76 9.50
CA GLU A 122 -5.79 0.55 9.49
C GLU A 122 -6.37 1.40 10.61
N LEU A 123 -5.53 2.15 11.30
CA LEU A 123 -5.95 3.11 12.30
C LEU A 123 -5.62 4.52 11.83
N GLU A 124 -6.60 5.39 11.91
CA GLU A 124 -6.44 6.82 11.65
C GLU A 124 -6.46 7.58 12.97
N GLY A 125 -5.58 8.55 13.10
CA GLY A 125 -5.50 9.33 14.33
C GLY A 125 -4.49 10.45 14.23
N ILE A 126 -3.89 10.83 15.35
CA ILE A 126 -2.90 11.90 15.45
C ILE A 126 -1.59 11.30 15.94
N CYS A 127 -0.51 11.44 15.17
CA CYS A 127 0.80 10.92 15.56
C CYS A 127 1.38 11.71 16.74
N GLU A 128 2.40 11.15 17.38
CA GLU A 128 3.04 11.75 18.54
C GLU A 128 3.51 13.18 18.30
N LYS A 129 4.19 13.43 17.17
CA LYS A 129 4.67 14.76 16.81
C LYS A 129 3.54 15.78 16.69
N CYS A 130 2.47 15.41 15.97
CA CYS A 130 1.32 16.29 15.78
C CYS A 130 0.55 16.50 17.07
N ARG A 131 0.44 15.47 17.90
CA ARG A 131 -0.20 15.59 19.21
C ARG A 131 0.53 16.60 20.10
N HIS A 132 1.86 16.54 20.16
CA HIS A 132 2.66 17.53 20.92
C HIS A 132 2.49 18.94 20.38
N ILE A 133 2.44 19.14 19.07
CA ILE A 133 2.21 20.45 18.47
C ILE A 133 0.83 20.99 18.84
N ILE A 134 -0.21 20.16 18.81
CA ILE A 134 -1.59 20.52 19.13
C ILE A 134 -1.72 20.85 20.64
N GLU A 135 -1.15 20.04 21.51
CA GLU A 135 -1.21 20.21 22.96
C GLU A 135 -0.45 21.43 23.46
N ASN A 136 0.58 21.88 22.72
CA ASN A 136 1.43 23.01 23.10
C ASN A 136 1.01 24.36 22.47
N LYS A 137 -0.14 24.42 21.82
CA LYS A 137 -0.68 25.66 21.26
C LYS A 137 -1.54 26.44 22.27
#